data_c9daa7353ae0037784b3ecdc2e170288
#
_entry.id   c9daa7353ae0037784b3ecdc2e170288
#
_cell.length_a   1.000
_cell.length_b   1.000
_cell.length_c   1.000
_cell.angle_alpha   90.00
_cell.angle_beta   90.00
_cell.angle_gamma   90.00
#
_symmetry.space_group_name_H-M   'P 1'
#
loop_
_entity.id
_entity.type
_entity.pdbx_description
1 polymer ?
#
loop_
_entity_poly.entity_id
_entity_poly.type
_entity_poly.pdbx_seq_one_letter_code
_entity_poly.pdbx_strand_id
1 'polypeptide(L)'
;MSFNDNLPKLKPFKRSVSIIGVGATPFVRILDDPSVDGMNEQELFAYAARDAMKDAGVDGSDVEFYIHGQAGPGWTSNLATPNMHVANWIGMKGKGSYHHSEACATGYVGVETAVALVASGEYDMVLSGCIETPYSIAYPTRVVTKRRFGTDAIFHDVLASTQCRDYTLFTRGSLPFNSESWLDYYVKENGISEEDVDAMMTALSVNCRRAAALNPLSTITNNTYEELAATNGMDSAYEYLHSKFNPLIGKYMRGSHFEQRCDGAAAIIVCPTELAYKYTDHPIEILGIGHSNVEAGNPRNEMYATQNAYRQVKELTGLTGADMDIFLANDFYNQSEFLSAETCE
;
A
#
# COMPACT_ATOMS: atom_id res chain seq x y z
N MET A 1 28.58 -11.20 6.75
CA MET A 1 27.49 -12.15 6.42
C MET A 1 26.79 -11.54 5.22
N SER A 2 26.64 -12.29 4.15
CA SER A 2 25.80 -11.80 3.05
C SER A 2 24.37 -11.75 3.57
N PHE A 3 23.60 -10.75 3.17
CA PHE A 3 22.17 -10.58 3.52
C PHE A 3 21.32 -11.83 3.19
N ASN A 4 21.89 -12.72 2.43
CA ASN A 4 21.25 -13.88 1.82
C ASN A 4 21.31 -15.18 2.64
N ASP A 5 22.14 -15.22 3.70
CA ASP A 5 22.49 -16.51 4.32
C ASP A 5 21.47 -17.01 5.36
N ASN A 6 20.49 -16.18 5.75
CA ASN A 6 19.52 -16.49 6.81
C ASN A 6 18.05 -16.40 6.38
N LEU A 7 17.75 -16.37 5.08
CA LEU A 7 16.34 -16.34 4.66
C LEU A 7 15.65 -17.67 4.99
N PRO A 8 14.52 -17.64 5.69
CA PRO A 8 13.74 -18.84 5.92
C PRO A 8 13.21 -19.36 4.59
N LYS A 9 13.28 -20.66 4.38
CA LYS A 9 12.61 -21.32 3.27
C LYS A 9 11.13 -21.38 3.57
N LEU A 10 10.32 -20.81 2.69
CA LEU A 10 8.87 -20.96 2.76
C LEU A 10 8.49 -22.43 2.55
N LYS A 11 7.41 -22.82 3.20
CA LYS A 11 6.80 -24.12 3.00
C LYS A 11 5.48 -23.94 2.25
N PRO A 12 5.09 -24.87 1.38
CA PRO A 12 3.77 -24.87 0.80
C PRO A 12 2.69 -24.77 1.90
N PHE A 13 1.63 -24.08 1.60
CA PHE A 13 0.46 -24.04 2.49
C PHE A 13 -0.04 -25.47 2.72
N LYS A 14 -0.43 -25.78 3.95
CA LYS A 14 -1.03 -27.09 4.26
C LYS A 14 -2.39 -27.27 3.58
N ARG A 15 -3.04 -26.17 3.28
CA ARG A 15 -4.33 -26.05 2.63
C ARG A 15 -4.28 -24.85 1.69
N SER A 16 -4.58 -25.02 0.42
CA SER A 16 -4.63 -23.91 -0.54
C SER A 16 -5.69 -22.90 -0.14
N VAL A 17 -5.40 -21.62 -0.38
CA VAL A 17 -6.24 -20.49 0.03
C VAL A 17 -6.56 -19.64 -1.20
N SER A 18 -7.82 -19.23 -1.30
CA SER A 18 -8.29 -18.35 -2.37
C SER A 18 -9.02 -17.13 -1.83
N ILE A 19 -8.90 -16.03 -2.54
CA ILE A 19 -9.74 -14.85 -2.38
C ILE A 19 -11.06 -15.13 -3.10
N ILE A 20 -12.18 -14.86 -2.43
CA ILE A 20 -13.54 -15.08 -2.94
C ILE A 20 -14.36 -13.80 -3.04
N GLY A 21 -13.92 -12.72 -2.43
CA GLY A 21 -14.59 -11.43 -2.50
C GLY A 21 -13.65 -10.29 -2.16
N VAL A 22 -13.88 -9.15 -2.79
CA VAL A 22 -13.11 -7.92 -2.62
C VAL A 22 -14.05 -6.73 -2.47
N GLY A 23 -13.63 -5.75 -1.70
CA GLY A 23 -14.39 -4.52 -1.51
C GLY A 23 -13.47 -3.35 -1.22
N ALA A 24 -13.86 -2.17 -1.68
CA ALA A 24 -13.11 -0.96 -1.45
C ALA A 24 -14.02 0.27 -1.42
N THR A 25 -13.63 1.26 -0.64
CA THR A 25 -14.20 2.61 -0.77
C THR A 25 -13.57 3.34 -1.94
N PRO A 26 -14.14 4.43 -2.42
CA PRO A 26 -13.36 5.40 -3.15
C PRO A 26 -12.14 5.85 -2.31
N PHE A 27 -11.00 6.03 -2.97
CA PHE A 27 -9.78 6.57 -2.37
C PHE A 27 -9.74 8.06 -2.60
N VAL A 28 -10.32 8.81 -1.69
CA VAL A 28 -10.63 10.23 -1.87
C VAL A 28 -10.23 11.04 -0.64
N ARG A 29 -10.50 12.31 -0.69
CA ARG A 29 -10.48 13.17 0.48
C ARG A 29 -11.88 13.19 1.06
N ILE A 30 -12.10 12.50 2.17
CA ILE A 30 -13.44 12.32 2.78
C ILE A 30 -14.21 13.65 2.87
N LEU A 31 -13.54 14.73 3.24
CA LEU A 31 -14.15 16.04 3.41
C LEU A 31 -14.54 16.73 2.08
N ASP A 32 -14.03 16.23 0.97
CA ASP A 32 -14.21 16.83 -0.35
C ASP A 32 -15.10 15.97 -1.27
N ASP A 33 -15.42 14.74 -0.86
CA ASP A 33 -16.21 13.79 -1.66
C ASP A 33 -17.56 13.47 -1.03
N PRO A 34 -18.67 13.84 -1.68
CA PRO A 34 -20.02 13.61 -1.15
C PRO A 34 -20.37 12.12 -0.96
N SER A 35 -19.73 11.20 -1.67
CA SER A 35 -20.04 9.75 -1.59
C SER A 35 -19.63 9.13 -0.25
N VAL A 36 -18.69 9.75 0.44
CA VAL A 36 -18.15 9.33 1.73
C VAL A 36 -18.17 10.44 2.78
N ASP A 37 -18.88 11.54 2.49
CA ASP A 37 -18.99 12.69 3.40
C ASP A 37 -19.59 12.29 4.74
N GLY A 38 -18.92 12.71 5.81
CA GLY A 38 -19.32 12.42 7.17
C GLY A 38 -18.98 11.02 7.68
N MET A 39 -18.40 10.13 6.85
CA MET A 39 -17.95 8.82 7.31
C MET A 39 -16.69 8.93 8.16
N ASN A 40 -16.67 8.21 9.26
CA ASN A 40 -15.47 8.02 10.07
C ASN A 40 -14.70 6.78 9.63
N GLU A 41 -13.53 6.53 10.26
CA GLU A 41 -12.66 5.37 9.95
C GLU A 41 -13.41 4.05 10.03
N GLN A 42 -14.24 3.87 11.05
CA GLN A 42 -14.97 2.63 11.28
C GLN A 42 -16.05 2.41 10.24
N GLU A 43 -16.71 3.48 9.82
CA GLU A 43 -17.72 3.44 8.75
C GLU A 43 -17.10 3.11 7.40
N LEU A 44 -15.94 3.70 7.08
CA LEU A 44 -15.19 3.37 5.86
C LEU A 44 -14.72 1.91 5.84
N PHE A 45 -14.18 1.42 6.97
CA PHE A 45 -13.81 0.01 7.07
C PHE A 45 -15.03 -0.89 6.88
N ALA A 46 -16.15 -0.57 7.56
CA ALA A 46 -17.38 -1.33 7.45
C ALA A 46 -17.94 -1.32 6.02
N TYR A 47 -17.80 -0.21 5.30
CA TYR A 47 -18.18 -0.10 3.90
C TYR A 47 -17.38 -1.11 3.05
N ALA A 48 -16.05 -1.07 3.09
CA ALA A 48 -15.21 -1.98 2.34
C ALA A 48 -15.43 -3.45 2.71
N ALA A 49 -15.56 -3.74 4.01
CA ALA A 49 -15.82 -5.10 4.49
C ALA A 49 -17.17 -5.66 4.01
N ARG A 50 -18.21 -4.85 4.03
CA ARG A 50 -19.55 -5.25 3.54
C ARG A 50 -19.59 -5.39 2.02
N ASP A 51 -18.83 -4.57 1.31
CA ASP A 51 -18.70 -4.68 -0.13
C ASP A 51 -17.99 -5.99 -0.51
N ALA A 52 -16.91 -6.36 0.18
CA ALA A 52 -16.25 -7.64 0.02
C ALA A 52 -17.17 -8.85 0.35
N MET A 53 -17.98 -8.74 1.40
CA MET A 53 -18.98 -9.76 1.73
C MET A 53 -20.04 -9.91 0.63
N LYS A 54 -20.50 -8.79 0.10
CA LYS A 54 -21.47 -8.76 -1.00
C LYS A 54 -20.90 -9.39 -2.28
N ASP A 55 -19.66 -9.08 -2.61
CA ASP A 55 -18.96 -9.65 -3.76
C ASP A 55 -18.81 -11.17 -3.63
N ALA A 56 -18.50 -11.67 -2.43
CA ALA A 56 -18.44 -13.10 -2.12
C ALA A 56 -19.81 -13.77 -1.98
N GLY A 57 -20.91 -13.02 -1.93
CA GLY A 57 -22.25 -13.56 -1.68
C GLY A 57 -22.45 -14.09 -0.26
N VAL A 58 -21.73 -13.55 0.72
CA VAL A 58 -21.77 -13.95 2.14
C VAL A 58 -22.15 -12.77 3.03
N ASP A 59 -22.41 -13.05 4.30
CA ASP A 59 -22.61 -12.02 5.31
C ASP A 59 -21.72 -12.24 6.55
N GLY A 60 -21.82 -11.34 7.53
CA GLY A 60 -21.02 -11.42 8.74
C GLY A 60 -21.25 -12.68 9.58
N SER A 61 -22.35 -13.44 9.35
CA SER A 61 -22.58 -14.71 10.05
C SER A 61 -21.73 -15.86 9.47
N ASP A 62 -21.36 -15.77 8.19
CA ASP A 62 -20.55 -16.77 7.50
C ASP A 62 -19.05 -16.59 7.82
N VAL A 63 -18.59 -15.35 7.98
CA VAL A 63 -17.18 -15.04 8.31
C VAL A 63 -16.88 -15.42 9.75
N GLU A 64 -15.79 -16.13 9.98
CA GLU A 64 -15.45 -16.69 11.31
C GLU A 64 -14.49 -15.80 12.11
N PHE A 65 -13.60 -15.09 11.41
CA PHE A 65 -12.62 -14.20 12.02
C PHE A 65 -12.38 -12.97 11.14
N TYR A 66 -12.04 -11.81 11.72
CA TYR A 66 -11.61 -10.69 10.91
C TYR A 66 -10.39 -9.94 11.45
N ILE A 67 -9.63 -9.40 10.54
CA ILE A 67 -8.39 -8.69 10.75
C ILE A 67 -8.59 -7.22 10.35
N HIS A 68 -8.30 -6.33 11.30
CA HIS A 68 -8.42 -4.90 11.12
C HIS A 68 -7.03 -4.26 11.04
N GLY A 69 -6.60 -3.94 9.83
CA GLY A 69 -5.35 -3.23 9.61
C GLY A 69 -5.55 -1.71 9.67
N GLN A 70 -4.65 -1.05 10.40
CA GLN A 70 -4.56 0.40 10.43
C GLN A 70 -3.15 0.78 10.88
N ALA A 71 -2.39 1.50 10.04
CA ALA A 71 -0.99 1.82 10.31
C ALA A 71 -0.81 2.76 11.51
N GLY A 72 -1.78 3.63 11.72
CA GLY A 72 -1.79 4.52 12.87
C GLY A 72 -3.03 4.33 13.73
N PRO A 73 -2.98 3.49 14.78
CA PRO A 73 -4.13 3.21 15.58
C PRO A 73 -4.73 4.48 16.18
N GLY A 74 -5.97 4.75 15.82
CA GLY A 74 -6.74 5.80 16.43
C GLY A 74 -6.30 7.23 16.15
N TRP A 75 -5.69 7.49 15.03
CA TRP A 75 -5.25 8.84 14.70
C TRP A 75 -6.40 9.82 14.56
N THR A 76 -7.53 9.39 13.99
CA THR A 76 -8.75 10.19 13.93
C THR A 76 -9.66 9.96 15.11
N SER A 77 -9.79 8.73 15.58
CA SER A 77 -10.75 8.35 16.61
C SER A 77 -10.14 8.04 17.98
N ASN A 78 -8.81 7.98 18.09
CA ASN A 78 -8.08 7.60 19.31
C ASN A 78 -8.53 6.22 19.89
N LEU A 79 -8.90 5.29 19.03
CA LEU A 79 -9.32 3.96 19.42
C LEU A 79 -8.14 3.00 19.46
N ALA A 80 -7.85 2.42 20.61
CA ALA A 80 -6.81 1.40 20.75
C ALA A 80 -7.23 0.06 20.12
N THR A 81 -8.53 -0.19 20.01
CA THR A 81 -9.11 -1.44 19.48
C THR A 81 -10.22 -1.12 18.47
N PRO A 82 -9.89 -0.53 17.30
CA PRO A 82 -10.88 -0.13 16.31
C PRO A 82 -11.72 -1.31 15.79
N ASN A 83 -11.13 -2.51 15.72
CA ASN A 83 -11.82 -3.74 15.37
C ASN A 83 -13.06 -4.00 16.23
N MET A 84 -13.02 -3.76 17.52
CA MET A 84 -14.16 -4.00 18.41
C MET A 84 -15.35 -3.08 18.10
N HIS A 85 -15.07 -1.88 17.62
CA HIS A 85 -16.12 -0.90 17.28
C HIS A 85 -16.82 -1.19 15.96
N VAL A 86 -16.15 -1.87 15.04
CA VAL A 86 -16.67 -2.21 13.70
C VAL A 86 -17.52 -3.49 13.71
N ALA A 87 -17.27 -4.40 14.66
CA ALA A 87 -17.86 -5.74 14.68
C ALA A 87 -19.39 -5.77 14.49
N ASN A 88 -20.11 -4.82 15.11
CA ASN A 88 -21.57 -4.75 14.97
C ASN A 88 -22.01 -4.33 13.56
N TRP A 89 -21.26 -3.45 12.92
CA TRP A 89 -21.63 -2.89 11.62
C TRP A 89 -21.41 -3.86 10.46
N ILE A 90 -20.51 -4.81 10.66
CA ILE A 90 -20.20 -5.87 9.68
C ILE A 90 -20.84 -7.23 10.04
N GLY A 91 -21.72 -7.26 11.04
CA GLY A 91 -22.43 -8.49 11.44
C GLY A 91 -21.59 -9.52 12.18
N MET A 92 -20.42 -9.15 12.70
CA MET A 92 -19.45 -10.07 13.33
C MET A 92 -19.39 -9.98 14.85
N LYS A 93 -20.44 -9.48 15.49
CA LYS A 93 -20.51 -9.41 16.95
C LYS A 93 -20.32 -10.78 17.60
N GLY A 94 -19.36 -10.85 18.54
CA GLY A 94 -19.05 -12.08 19.28
C GLY A 94 -18.04 -13.00 18.59
N LYS A 95 -17.59 -12.65 17.40
CA LYS A 95 -16.53 -13.37 16.67
C LYS A 95 -15.13 -12.85 16.99
N GLY A 96 -14.12 -13.67 16.73
CA GLY A 96 -12.73 -13.30 16.92
C GLY A 96 -12.28 -12.19 15.99
N SER A 97 -11.45 -11.29 16.50
CA SER A 97 -10.80 -10.26 15.70
C SER A 97 -9.59 -9.69 16.40
N TYR A 98 -8.69 -9.08 15.64
CA TYR A 98 -7.64 -8.24 16.21
C TYR A 98 -7.31 -7.06 15.28
N HIS A 99 -6.65 -6.08 15.86
CA HIS A 99 -6.07 -4.93 15.16
C HIS A 99 -4.56 -5.08 15.07
N HIS A 100 -3.96 -4.68 13.92
CA HIS A 100 -2.52 -4.66 13.74
C HIS A 100 -2.07 -3.41 12.96
N SER A 101 -0.78 -3.14 13.03
CA SER A 101 -0.13 -2.00 12.39
C SER A 101 1.29 -2.37 11.96
N GLU A 102 1.58 -2.21 10.68
CA GLU A 102 2.90 -2.40 10.06
C GLU A 102 3.16 -1.30 9.03
N ALA A 103 2.91 -0.05 9.42
CA ALA A 103 3.03 1.12 8.55
C ALA A 103 2.39 0.87 7.16
N CYS A 104 3.10 1.15 6.07
CA CYS A 104 2.57 0.96 4.71
C CYS A 104 2.32 -0.52 4.36
N ALA A 105 2.95 -1.47 5.04
CA ALA A 105 2.76 -2.90 4.83
C ALA A 105 1.54 -3.48 5.56
N THR A 106 0.80 -2.68 6.33
CA THR A 106 -0.31 -3.15 7.18
C THR A 106 -1.31 -4.01 6.39
N GLY A 107 -1.73 -3.58 5.21
CA GLY A 107 -2.67 -4.34 4.38
C GLY A 107 -2.12 -5.72 3.97
N TYR A 108 -0.86 -5.79 3.57
CA TYR A 108 -0.21 -7.03 3.18
C TYR A 108 -0.06 -8.02 4.34
N VAL A 109 0.36 -7.53 5.51
CA VAL A 109 0.48 -8.35 6.72
C VAL A 109 -0.87 -8.88 7.18
N GLY A 110 -1.94 -8.10 7.01
CA GLY A 110 -3.31 -8.56 7.23
C GLY A 110 -3.70 -9.72 6.32
N VAL A 111 -3.38 -9.63 5.03
CA VAL A 111 -3.61 -10.71 4.06
C VAL A 111 -2.77 -11.94 4.41
N GLU A 112 -1.48 -11.77 4.70
CA GLU A 112 -0.58 -12.85 5.12
C GLU A 112 -1.16 -13.61 6.31
N THR A 113 -1.63 -12.90 7.32
CA THR A 113 -2.22 -13.50 8.51
C THR A 113 -3.54 -14.21 8.21
N ALA A 114 -4.41 -13.62 7.39
CA ALA A 114 -5.66 -14.27 6.98
C ALA A 114 -5.38 -15.59 6.25
N VAL A 115 -4.42 -15.57 5.34
CA VAL A 115 -3.98 -16.78 4.62
C VAL A 115 -3.40 -17.82 5.59
N ALA A 116 -2.57 -17.42 6.55
CA ALA A 116 -2.00 -18.33 7.53
C ALA A 116 -3.10 -18.99 8.42
N LEU A 117 -4.12 -18.24 8.84
CA LEU A 117 -5.25 -18.76 9.60
C LEU A 117 -6.06 -19.79 8.82
N VAL A 118 -6.37 -19.50 7.54
CA VAL A 118 -7.10 -20.44 6.68
C VAL A 118 -6.24 -21.64 6.33
N ALA A 119 -4.97 -21.43 5.95
CA ALA A 119 -4.04 -22.51 5.59
C ALA A 119 -3.72 -23.45 6.77
N SER A 120 -3.79 -22.96 8.00
CA SER A 120 -3.62 -23.80 9.21
C SER A 120 -4.81 -24.72 9.47
N GLY A 121 -5.99 -24.39 8.95
CA GLY A 121 -7.26 -25.07 9.22
C GLY A 121 -7.95 -24.60 10.48
N GLU A 122 -7.49 -23.50 11.11
CA GLU A 122 -8.13 -22.89 12.28
C GLU A 122 -9.48 -22.28 11.92
N TYR A 123 -9.57 -21.64 10.73
CA TYR A 123 -10.77 -21.02 10.20
C TYR A 123 -10.98 -21.38 8.73
N ASP A 124 -12.24 -21.41 8.30
CA ASP A 124 -12.63 -21.62 6.92
C ASP A 124 -12.94 -20.32 6.17
N MET A 125 -13.26 -19.25 6.89
CA MET A 125 -13.54 -17.96 6.26
C MET A 125 -13.04 -16.80 7.11
N VAL A 126 -12.10 -16.05 6.54
CA VAL A 126 -11.47 -14.90 7.21
C VAL A 126 -11.60 -13.66 6.35
N LEU A 127 -12.03 -12.55 6.97
CA LEU A 127 -12.01 -11.22 6.38
C LEU A 127 -10.73 -10.50 6.81
N SER A 128 -10.01 -9.92 5.87
CA SER A 128 -8.91 -8.99 6.15
C SER A 128 -9.19 -7.66 5.47
N GLY A 129 -9.10 -6.57 6.23
CA GLY A 129 -9.27 -5.24 5.70
C GLY A 129 -8.28 -4.24 6.31
N CYS A 130 -8.03 -3.17 5.58
CA CYS A 130 -7.19 -2.07 6.02
C CYS A 130 -7.89 -0.74 5.77
N ILE A 131 -7.71 0.20 6.68
CA ILE A 131 -8.25 1.56 6.63
C ILE A 131 -7.17 2.57 6.96
N GLU A 132 -7.11 3.64 6.19
CA GLU A 132 -6.30 4.81 6.54
C GLU A 132 -7.04 6.10 6.19
N THR A 133 -6.89 7.10 7.05
CA THR A 133 -7.45 8.43 6.85
C THR A 133 -6.39 9.52 7.04
N PRO A 134 -5.25 9.43 6.34
CA PRO A 134 -4.12 10.34 6.54
C PRO A 134 -4.43 11.78 6.10
N TYR A 135 -5.40 11.95 5.21
CA TYR A 135 -5.82 13.27 4.77
C TYR A 135 -6.75 13.93 5.78
N SER A 136 -7.77 13.21 6.23
CA SER A 136 -8.76 13.73 7.18
C SER A 136 -8.18 14.06 8.54
N ILE A 137 -7.17 13.33 8.98
CA ILE A 137 -6.43 13.62 10.21
C ILE A 137 -5.78 15.01 10.16
N ALA A 138 -5.33 15.44 9.00
CA ALA A 138 -4.78 16.78 8.87
C ALA A 138 -5.85 17.89 9.07
N TYR A 139 -7.15 17.54 9.00
CA TYR A 139 -8.24 18.49 8.93
C TYR A 139 -9.41 18.34 9.92
N PRO A 140 -9.47 17.40 10.91
CA PRO A 140 -10.63 17.24 11.79
C PRO A 140 -10.95 18.52 12.59
N THR A 141 -10.00 19.41 12.65
CA THR A 141 -10.19 20.75 13.17
C THR A 141 -9.32 21.70 12.36
N ARG A 142 -9.84 22.27 11.32
CA ARG A 142 -9.20 23.36 10.57
C ARG A 142 -8.64 24.48 11.47
N VAL A 143 -8.91 24.41 12.77
CA VAL A 143 -8.65 25.48 13.73
C VAL A 143 -7.54 25.16 14.74
N VAL A 144 -7.26 23.91 15.12
CA VAL A 144 -6.50 23.68 16.37
C VAL A 144 -5.15 22.98 16.23
N THR A 145 -4.94 22.14 15.26
CA THR A 145 -3.62 21.49 15.19
C THR A 145 -3.14 21.29 13.75
N LYS A 146 -2.12 22.04 13.40
CA LYS A 146 -1.22 21.72 12.28
C LYS A 146 -0.40 20.44 12.55
N ARG A 147 -0.85 19.56 13.44
CA ARG A 147 -0.15 18.31 13.77
C ARG A 147 -0.60 17.23 12.81
N ARG A 148 0.33 16.79 11.99
CA ARG A 148 0.21 15.66 11.06
C ARG A 148 0.58 14.37 11.81
N PHE A 149 -0.30 13.88 12.70
CA PHE A 149 0.03 12.74 13.56
C PHE A 149 0.47 11.50 12.80
N GLY A 150 -0.16 11.18 11.70
CA GLY A 150 0.17 10.00 10.94
C GLY A 150 1.51 10.02 10.27
N THR A 151 1.86 11.15 9.72
CA THR A 151 3.18 11.38 9.17
C THR A 151 4.25 11.36 10.27
N ASP A 152 3.87 11.75 11.49
CA ASP A 152 4.80 11.81 12.61
C ASP A 152 5.21 10.42 13.12
N ALA A 153 4.33 9.41 13.11
CA ALA A 153 4.69 8.05 13.54
C ALA A 153 5.70 7.40 12.59
N ILE A 154 5.43 7.42 11.27
CA ILE A 154 6.38 6.95 10.25
C ILE A 154 7.68 7.77 10.31
N PHE A 155 7.57 9.05 10.57
CA PHE A 155 8.70 9.95 10.74
C PHE A 155 9.56 9.58 11.95
N HIS A 156 8.93 9.19 13.07
CA HIS A 156 9.66 8.73 14.26
C HIS A 156 10.37 7.41 14.02
N ASP A 157 9.79 6.48 13.28
CA ASP A 157 10.43 5.22 12.92
C ASP A 157 11.68 5.45 12.08
N VAL A 158 11.60 6.34 11.09
CA VAL A 158 12.77 6.72 10.27
C VAL A 158 13.83 7.42 11.11
N LEU A 159 13.44 8.31 12.02
CA LEU A 159 14.36 9.01 12.92
C LEU A 159 14.97 8.13 14.00
N ALA A 160 14.28 7.08 14.41
CA ALA A 160 14.79 6.10 15.37
C ALA A 160 15.94 5.27 14.77
N SER A 161 16.03 5.19 13.45
CA SER A 161 17.16 4.57 12.79
C SER A 161 18.44 5.38 13.05
N THR A 162 19.51 4.67 13.38
CA THR A 162 20.78 5.29 13.78
C THR A 162 21.46 6.13 12.70
N GLN A 163 21.03 5.95 11.46
CA GLN A 163 21.60 6.64 10.29
C GLN A 163 20.85 7.91 9.88
N CYS A 164 19.65 8.12 10.40
CA CYS A 164 18.78 9.25 10.03
C CYS A 164 18.76 10.36 11.08
N ARG A 165 19.86 10.62 11.76
CA ARG A 165 19.95 11.69 12.78
C ARG A 165 20.30 13.07 12.21
N ASP A 166 20.38 13.21 10.90
CA ASP A 166 20.73 14.50 10.28
C ASP A 166 19.55 15.46 10.37
N TYR A 167 19.83 16.64 10.92
CA TYR A 167 18.84 17.70 11.12
C TYR A 167 18.18 18.18 9.82
N THR A 168 18.85 18.02 8.69
CA THR A 168 18.30 18.38 7.36
C THR A 168 17.07 17.57 6.98
N LEU A 169 16.90 16.37 7.56
CA LEU A 169 15.72 15.53 7.36
C LEU A 169 14.43 16.18 7.86
N PHE A 170 14.51 16.91 8.95
CA PHE A 170 13.34 17.60 9.54
C PHE A 170 12.78 18.69 8.64
N THR A 171 13.63 19.31 7.85
CA THR A 171 13.24 20.44 6.99
C THR A 171 12.69 20.02 5.64
N ARG A 172 13.02 18.82 5.15
CA ARG A 172 12.64 18.33 3.81
C ARG A 172 11.69 17.14 3.79
N GLY A 173 11.40 16.57 4.97
CA GLY A 173 10.66 15.31 5.09
C GLY A 173 11.60 14.09 4.96
N SER A 174 11.38 13.08 5.80
CA SER A 174 12.25 11.91 5.87
C SER A 174 12.12 11.00 4.65
N LEU A 175 10.89 10.85 4.14
CA LEU A 175 10.60 9.96 3.02
C LEU A 175 11.27 10.43 1.71
N PRO A 176 11.12 11.71 1.27
CA PRO A 176 11.87 12.22 0.13
C PRO A 176 13.38 12.04 0.24
N PHE A 177 13.93 12.16 1.44
CA PHE A 177 15.35 11.99 1.66
C PHE A 177 15.81 10.53 1.45
N ASN A 178 15.05 9.55 1.90
CA ASN A 178 15.37 8.15 1.67
C ASN A 178 15.35 7.84 0.17
N SER A 179 14.35 8.33 -0.56
CA SER A 179 14.27 8.21 -2.00
C SER A 179 15.47 8.84 -2.72
N GLU A 180 15.85 10.05 -2.36
CA GLU A 180 17.04 10.73 -2.90
C GLU A 180 18.33 9.95 -2.63
N SER A 181 18.50 9.46 -1.41
CA SER A 181 19.69 8.68 -1.01
C SER A 181 19.77 7.37 -1.79
N TRP A 182 18.64 6.72 -2.01
CA TRP A 182 18.58 5.50 -2.77
C TRP A 182 18.87 5.76 -4.26
N LEU A 183 18.28 6.79 -4.86
CA LEU A 183 18.54 7.17 -6.26
C LEU A 183 20.01 7.54 -6.49
N ASP A 184 20.63 8.27 -5.54
CA ASP A 184 22.06 8.61 -5.62
C ASP A 184 22.94 7.36 -5.55
N TYR A 185 22.57 6.38 -4.72
CA TYR A 185 23.20 5.08 -4.66
C TYR A 185 23.01 4.31 -5.98
N TYR A 186 21.78 4.21 -6.48
CA TYR A 186 21.42 3.48 -7.71
C TYR A 186 22.18 4.01 -8.93
N VAL A 187 22.23 5.31 -9.09
CA VAL A 187 23.00 5.98 -10.15
C VAL A 187 24.48 5.59 -10.12
N LYS A 188 25.08 5.64 -8.92
CA LYS A 188 26.51 5.34 -8.75
C LYS A 188 26.85 3.86 -8.98
N GLU A 189 26.03 2.97 -8.46
CA GLU A 189 26.27 1.52 -8.55
C GLU A 189 26.05 0.98 -9.98
N ASN A 190 25.08 1.53 -10.71
CA ASN A 190 24.69 1.04 -12.03
C ASN A 190 25.29 1.86 -13.18
N GLY A 191 26.00 2.96 -12.88
CA GLY A 191 26.59 3.83 -13.90
C GLY A 191 25.55 4.49 -14.83
N ILE A 192 24.32 4.68 -14.34
CA ILE A 192 23.22 5.31 -15.07
C ILE A 192 23.37 6.82 -14.97
N SER A 193 23.01 7.56 -16.02
CA SER A 193 23.04 9.03 -15.98
C SER A 193 21.89 9.60 -15.16
N GLU A 194 22.07 10.79 -14.60
CA GLU A 194 20.99 11.51 -13.91
C GLU A 194 19.85 11.85 -14.88
N GLU A 195 20.16 12.05 -16.16
CA GLU A 195 19.17 12.28 -17.21
C GLU A 195 18.31 11.04 -17.48
N ASP A 196 18.90 9.84 -17.49
CA ASP A 196 18.15 8.59 -17.64
C ASP A 196 17.21 8.35 -16.45
N VAL A 197 17.68 8.64 -15.23
CA VAL A 197 16.82 8.55 -14.03
C VAL A 197 15.64 9.51 -14.11
N ASP A 198 15.89 10.77 -14.51
CA ASP A 198 14.81 11.77 -14.68
C ASP A 198 13.81 11.33 -15.76
N ALA A 199 14.29 10.75 -16.85
CA ALA A 199 13.44 10.23 -17.92
C ALA A 199 12.58 9.05 -17.43
N MET A 200 13.16 8.10 -16.69
CA MET A 200 12.44 6.96 -16.08
C MET A 200 11.36 7.44 -15.11
N MET A 201 11.71 8.31 -14.17
CA MET A 201 10.80 8.86 -13.18
C MET A 201 9.66 9.65 -13.82
N THR A 202 9.96 10.38 -14.90
CA THR A 202 8.95 11.10 -15.67
C THR A 202 8.00 10.16 -16.39
N ALA A 203 8.51 9.11 -17.02
CA ALA A 203 7.69 8.11 -17.71
C ALA A 203 6.74 7.39 -16.74
N LEU A 204 7.23 6.99 -15.57
CA LEU A 204 6.42 6.40 -14.52
C LEU A 204 5.32 7.35 -14.05
N SER A 205 5.65 8.63 -13.76
CA SER A 205 4.65 9.63 -13.39
C SER A 205 3.52 9.73 -14.42
N VAL A 206 3.86 9.74 -15.70
CA VAL A 206 2.87 9.82 -16.80
C VAL A 206 1.99 8.57 -16.82
N ASN A 207 2.59 7.39 -16.72
CA ASN A 207 1.87 6.12 -16.78
C ASN A 207 0.94 5.93 -15.57
N CYS A 208 1.44 6.16 -14.35
CA CYS A 208 0.63 6.09 -13.14
C CYS A 208 -0.54 7.07 -13.18
N ARG A 209 -0.31 8.30 -13.66
CA ARG A 209 -1.36 9.30 -13.79
C ARG A 209 -2.43 8.91 -14.81
N ARG A 210 -2.04 8.32 -15.93
CA ARG A 210 -2.98 7.79 -16.93
C ARG A 210 -3.81 6.63 -16.36
N ALA A 211 -3.18 5.69 -15.66
CA ALA A 211 -3.85 4.58 -15.01
C ALA A 211 -4.83 5.08 -13.93
N ALA A 212 -4.41 6.02 -13.10
CA ALA A 212 -5.24 6.63 -12.07
C ALA A 212 -6.47 7.34 -12.65
N ALA A 213 -6.33 8.03 -13.79
CA ALA A 213 -7.44 8.70 -14.46
C ALA A 213 -8.52 7.73 -14.98
N LEU A 214 -8.15 6.47 -15.23
CA LEU A 214 -9.08 5.40 -15.65
C LEU A 214 -9.72 4.66 -14.48
N ASN A 215 -9.19 4.81 -13.26
CA ASN A 215 -9.70 4.12 -12.08
C ASN A 215 -10.81 4.94 -11.40
N PRO A 216 -12.07 4.45 -11.40
CA PRO A 216 -13.19 5.18 -10.79
C PRO A 216 -13.08 5.35 -9.28
N LEU A 217 -12.22 4.57 -8.62
CA LEU A 217 -11.96 4.67 -7.18
C LEU A 217 -10.80 5.63 -6.84
N SER A 218 -10.09 6.17 -7.83
CA SER A 218 -8.96 7.06 -7.60
C SER A 218 -9.39 8.48 -7.26
N THR A 219 -8.61 9.16 -6.42
CA THR A 219 -8.73 10.63 -6.24
C THR A 219 -8.43 11.40 -7.52
N ILE A 220 -7.73 10.77 -8.46
CA ILE A 220 -7.25 11.37 -9.70
C ILE A 220 -8.15 10.88 -10.84
N THR A 221 -9.39 11.31 -10.85
CA THR A 221 -10.34 10.93 -11.90
C THR A 221 -10.29 11.84 -13.12
N ASN A 222 -9.56 12.96 -13.05
CA ASN A 222 -9.51 13.97 -14.09
C ASN A 222 -8.08 14.49 -14.29
N ASN A 223 -7.77 14.87 -15.52
CA ASN A 223 -6.54 15.55 -15.90
C ASN A 223 -5.29 14.68 -15.84
N THR A 224 -5.04 13.96 -16.90
CA THR A 224 -3.70 13.41 -17.19
C THR A 224 -2.66 14.54 -17.28
N TYR A 225 -1.39 14.22 -17.26
CA TYR A 225 -0.35 15.25 -17.43
C TYR A 225 -0.35 15.87 -18.82
N GLU A 226 -0.83 15.14 -19.83
CA GLU A 226 -1.06 15.68 -21.17
C GLU A 226 -2.15 16.74 -21.17
N GLU A 227 -3.26 16.49 -20.49
CA GLU A 227 -4.36 17.46 -20.38
C GLU A 227 -3.96 18.69 -19.55
N LEU A 228 -3.17 18.48 -18.50
CA LEU A 228 -2.60 19.57 -17.71
C LEU A 228 -1.62 20.40 -18.53
N ALA A 229 -0.79 19.77 -19.36
CA ALA A 229 0.11 20.45 -20.27
C ALA A 229 -0.66 21.32 -21.26
N ALA A 230 -1.65 20.74 -21.94
CA ALA A 230 -2.49 21.46 -22.91
C ALA A 230 -3.21 22.66 -22.28
N THR A 231 -3.78 22.48 -21.07
CA THR A 231 -4.47 23.54 -20.33
C THR A 231 -3.53 24.71 -19.97
N ASN A 232 -2.24 24.43 -19.80
CA ASN A 232 -1.22 25.42 -19.47
C ASN A 232 -0.41 25.90 -20.68
N GLY A 233 -0.84 25.57 -21.91
CA GLY A 233 -0.19 26.00 -23.14
C GLY A 233 1.17 25.34 -23.40
N MET A 234 1.35 24.12 -22.95
CA MET A 234 2.55 23.30 -23.15
C MET A 234 2.27 22.16 -24.13
N ASP A 235 3.29 21.75 -24.88
CA ASP A 235 3.14 20.78 -25.96
C ASP A 235 3.16 19.32 -25.50
N SER A 236 3.65 19.04 -24.26
CA SER A 236 3.79 17.66 -23.77
C SER A 236 3.71 17.55 -22.26
N ALA A 237 3.36 16.34 -21.79
CA ALA A 237 3.45 15.98 -20.36
C ALA A 237 4.89 16.17 -19.82
N TYR A 238 5.90 15.89 -20.62
CA TYR A 238 7.30 16.09 -20.24
C TYR A 238 7.58 17.57 -19.93
N GLU A 239 7.15 18.47 -20.81
CA GLU A 239 7.32 19.92 -20.61
C GLU A 239 6.61 20.38 -19.33
N TYR A 240 5.37 19.92 -19.10
CA TYR A 240 4.63 20.22 -17.87
C TYR A 240 5.36 19.74 -16.63
N LEU A 241 5.83 18.49 -16.63
CA LEU A 241 6.52 17.88 -15.50
C LEU A 241 7.89 18.50 -15.19
N HIS A 242 8.50 19.21 -16.16
CA HIS A 242 9.75 19.95 -15.98
C HIS A 242 9.54 21.47 -15.80
N SER A 243 8.29 21.90 -15.66
CA SER A 243 7.94 23.30 -15.49
C SER A 243 7.89 23.72 -14.00
N LYS A 244 7.56 24.99 -13.79
CA LYS A 244 7.32 25.55 -12.46
C LYS A 244 6.17 24.88 -11.70
N PHE A 245 5.30 24.15 -12.38
CA PHE A 245 4.18 23.43 -11.75
C PHE A 245 4.61 22.14 -11.06
N ASN A 246 5.79 21.63 -11.40
CA ASN A 246 6.37 20.42 -10.81
C ASN A 246 7.88 20.61 -10.52
N PRO A 247 8.24 21.53 -9.62
CA PRO A 247 9.65 21.85 -9.36
C PRO A 247 10.38 20.67 -8.72
N LEU A 248 11.68 20.63 -8.89
CA LEU A 248 12.56 19.75 -8.12
C LEU A 248 12.45 20.06 -6.63
N ILE A 249 12.25 19.02 -5.83
CA ILE A 249 12.24 19.08 -4.36
C ILE A 249 13.64 18.77 -3.81
N GLY A 250 14.38 17.92 -4.50
CA GLY A 250 15.75 17.52 -4.19
C GLY A 250 16.61 17.50 -5.46
N LYS A 251 17.56 16.57 -5.52
CA LYS A 251 18.42 16.36 -6.68
C LYS A 251 17.67 15.66 -7.82
N TYR A 252 16.89 14.62 -7.48
CA TYR A 252 16.17 13.75 -8.44
C TYR A 252 14.66 13.89 -8.35
N MET A 253 14.14 14.22 -7.15
CA MET A 253 12.73 14.11 -6.87
C MET A 253 11.93 15.37 -7.21
N ARG A 254 10.75 15.16 -7.78
CA ARG A 254 9.73 16.18 -8.07
C ARG A 254 8.43 15.84 -7.32
N GLY A 255 7.50 16.78 -7.25
CA GLY A 255 6.19 16.56 -6.62
C GLY A 255 5.38 15.42 -7.24
N SER A 256 5.51 15.22 -8.56
CA SER A 256 4.84 14.13 -9.28
C SER A 256 5.37 12.73 -8.99
N HIS A 257 6.52 12.63 -8.33
CA HIS A 257 7.15 11.35 -8.00
C HIS A 257 6.65 10.76 -6.68
N PHE A 258 5.66 11.39 -6.06
CA PHE A 258 5.06 10.97 -4.79
C PHE A 258 3.58 10.66 -4.97
N GLU A 259 3.11 9.71 -4.17
CA GLU A 259 1.68 9.45 -4.04
C GLU A 259 0.91 10.69 -3.58
N GLN A 260 -0.36 10.75 -3.97
CA GLN A 260 -1.29 11.71 -3.41
C GLN A 260 -2.01 11.08 -2.22
N ARG A 261 -1.89 11.71 -1.05
CA ARG A 261 -2.58 11.24 0.15
C ARG A 261 -4.09 11.30 -0.04
N CYS A 262 -4.72 10.19 0.28
CA CYS A 262 -6.16 10.03 0.27
C CYS A 262 -6.59 9.19 1.47
N ASP A 263 -7.88 9.24 1.75
CA ASP A 263 -8.54 8.42 2.75
C ASP A 263 -9.25 7.27 2.04
N GLY A 264 -9.26 6.10 2.64
CA GLY A 264 -9.96 4.96 2.05
C GLY A 264 -9.71 3.65 2.79
N ALA A 265 -10.55 2.68 2.48
CA ALA A 265 -10.47 1.33 3.00
C ALA A 265 -10.59 0.30 1.90
N ALA A 266 -9.95 -0.85 2.09
CA ALA A 266 -10.11 -2.02 1.25
C ALA A 266 -10.19 -3.28 2.12
N ALA A 267 -10.91 -4.29 1.65
CA ALA A 267 -11.05 -5.57 2.34
C ALA A 267 -11.14 -6.73 1.35
N ILE A 268 -10.70 -7.89 1.80
CA ILE A 268 -10.82 -9.16 1.08
C ILE A 268 -11.41 -10.22 1.99
N ILE A 269 -12.03 -11.23 1.39
CA ILE A 269 -12.43 -12.47 2.07
C ILE A 269 -11.66 -13.62 1.47
N VAL A 270 -11.05 -14.42 2.34
CA VAL A 270 -10.31 -15.62 1.97
C VAL A 270 -10.93 -16.85 2.55
N CYS A 271 -10.88 -17.95 1.80
CA CYS A 271 -11.31 -19.27 2.26
C CYS A 271 -10.41 -20.36 1.63
N PRO A 272 -10.55 -21.64 2.06
CA PRO A 272 -9.86 -22.72 1.38
C PRO A 272 -10.30 -22.84 -0.07
N THR A 273 -9.34 -23.08 -0.97
CA THR A 273 -9.61 -23.18 -2.42
C THR A 273 -10.67 -24.23 -2.75
N GLU A 274 -10.71 -25.34 -2.03
CA GLU A 274 -11.73 -26.38 -2.20
C GLU A 274 -13.16 -25.93 -1.88
N LEU A 275 -13.31 -24.86 -1.08
CA LEU A 275 -14.62 -24.25 -0.79
C LEU A 275 -14.94 -23.06 -1.67
N ALA A 276 -13.93 -22.43 -2.27
CA ALA A 276 -14.07 -21.16 -2.98
C ALA A 276 -15.08 -21.19 -4.12
N TYR A 277 -15.14 -22.30 -4.85
CA TYR A 277 -16.09 -22.49 -5.95
C TYR A 277 -17.58 -22.57 -5.56
N LYS A 278 -17.86 -22.57 -4.24
CA LYS A 278 -19.24 -22.40 -3.73
C LYS A 278 -19.70 -20.95 -3.73
N TYR A 279 -18.74 -20.02 -3.77
CA TYR A 279 -18.97 -18.59 -3.60
C TYR A 279 -18.71 -17.78 -4.87
N THR A 280 -17.77 -18.22 -5.70
CA THR A 280 -17.42 -17.54 -6.95
C THR A 280 -16.96 -18.54 -8.01
N ASP A 281 -17.26 -18.24 -9.27
CA ASP A 281 -16.77 -19.02 -10.42
C ASP A 281 -15.31 -18.73 -10.76
N HIS A 282 -14.74 -17.65 -10.18
CA HIS A 282 -13.40 -17.15 -10.45
C HIS A 282 -12.61 -16.90 -9.15
N PRO A 283 -12.36 -17.92 -8.32
CA PRO A 283 -11.54 -17.73 -7.13
C PRO A 283 -10.09 -17.42 -7.51
N ILE A 284 -9.47 -16.50 -6.77
CA ILE A 284 -8.07 -16.13 -6.98
C ILE A 284 -7.21 -16.86 -5.96
N GLU A 285 -6.49 -17.88 -6.37
CA GLU A 285 -5.63 -18.66 -5.50
C GLU A 285 -4.36 -17.89 -5.16
N ILE A 286 -3.98 -17.89 -3.87
CA ILE A 286 -2.74 -17.32 -3.37
C ILE A 286 -1.67 -18.39 -3.35
N LEU A 287 -0.69 -18.30 -4.22
CA LEU A 287 0.34 -19.33 -4.41
C LEU A 287 1.48 -19.23 -3.39
N GLY A 288 1.74 -18.05 -2.87
CA GLY A 288 2.79 -17.83 -1.87
C GLY A 288 2.87 -16.38 -1.43
N ILE A 289 3.43 -16.18 -0.24
CA ILE A 289 3.67 -14.87 0.35
C ILE A 289 5.10 -14.86 0.89
N GLY A 290 5.90 -13.90 0.42
CA GLY A 290 7.25 -13.66 0.92
C GLY A 290 7.28 -12.45 1.84
N HIS A 291 8.08 -12.54 2.90
CA HIS A 291 8.23 -11.46 3.87
C HIS A 291 9.68 -11.35 4.32
N SER A 292 10.21 -10.13 4.37
CA SER A 292 11.59 -9.89 4.79
C SER A 292 11.74 -8.57 5.53
N ASN A 293 12.51 -8.63 6.59
CA ASN A 293 13.01 -7.44 7.29
C ASN A 293 14.38 -7.04 6.76
N VAL A 294 14.71 -5.78 6.94
CA VAL A 294 16.02 -5.21 6.61
C VAL A 294 16.48 -4.25 7.70
N GLU A 295 17.74 -3.84 7.63
CA GLU A 295 18.30 -2.86 8.55
C GLU A 295 17.71 -1.47 8.28
N ALA A 296 17.05 -0.88 9.28
CA ALA A 296 16.48 0.46 9.15
C ALA A 296 17.56 1.52 8.86
N GLY A 297 17.25 2.44 7.97
CA GLY A 297 18.13 3.56 7.62
C GLY A 297 19.27 3.23 6.65
N ASN A 298 19.34 2.02 6.13
CA ASN A 298 20.27 1.69 5.05
C ASN A 298 19.61 2.04 3.70
N PRO A 299 20.21 2.85 2.83
CA PRO A 299 19.63 3.23 1.53
C PRO A 299 19.39 2.06 0.57
N ARG A 300 19.98 0.88 0.83
CA ARG A 300 19.77 -0.35 0.06
C ARG A 300 18.58 -1.18 0.54
N ASN A 301 17.93 -0.79 1.62
CA ASN A 301 16.93 -1.61 2.30
C ASN A 301 15.72 -1.96 1.44
N GLU A 302 15.17 -0.99 0.71
CA GLU A 302 14.01 -1.22 -0.15
C GLU A 302 14.30 -2.33 -1.16
N MET A 303 15.45 -2.27 -1.81
CA MET A 303 15.89 -3.27 -2.77
C MET A 303 16.03 -4.66 -2.13
N TYR A 304 16.71 -4.75 -1.00
CA TYR A 304 16.97 -6.06 -0.37
C TYR A 304 15.73 -6.69 0.24
N ALA A 305 14.81 -5.91 0.82
CA ALA A 305 13.56 -6.43 1.34
C ALA A 305 12.72 -7.05 0.21
N THR A 306 12.53 -6.32 -0.87
CA THR A 306 11.78 -6.77 -2.04
C THR A 306 12.43 -8.00 -2.69
N GLN A 307 13.75 -7.97 -2.89
CA GLN A 307 14.50 -9.12 -3.44
C GLN A 307 14.36 -10.37 -2.58
N ASN A 308 14.44 -10.22 -1.26
CA ASN A 308 14.33 -11.34 -0.34
C ASN A 308 12.92 -11.92 -0.34
N ALA A 309 11.88 -11.09 -0.31
CA ALA A 309 10.50 -11.53 -0.37
C ALA A 309 10.21 -12.24 -1.71
N TYR A 310 10.62 -11.64 -2.82
CA TYR A 310 10.48 -12.25 -4.14
C TYR A 310 11.20 -13.60 -4.25
N ARG A 311 12.45 -13.68 -3.79
CA ARG A 311 13.23 -14.93 -3.82
C ARG A 311 12.56 -16.05 -3.03
N GLN A 312 11.98 -15.75 -1.86
CA GLN A 312 11.24 -16.74 -1.08
C GLN A 312 10.06 -17.30 -1.89
N VAL A 313 9.29 -16.44 -2.56
CA VAL A 313 8.14 -16.87 -3.38
C VAL A 313 8.60 -17.62 -4.62
N LYS A 314 9.65 -17.15 -5.29
CA LYS A 314 10.27 -17.83 -6.44
C LYS A 314 10.78 -19.24 -6.09
N GLU A 315 11.46 -19.38 -4.95
CA GLU A 315 11.94 -20.69 -4.47
C GLU A 315 10.78 -21.63 -4.12
N LEU A 316 9.66 -21.09 -3.60
CA LEU A 316 8.48 -21.87 -3.26
C LEU A 316 7.68 -22.32 -4.48
N THR A 317 7.45 -21.41 -5.42
CA THR A 317 6.50 -21.60 -6.53
C THR A 317 7.17 -22.01 -7.84
N GLY A 318 8.43 -21.67 -8.00
CA GLY A 318 9.17 -21.81 -9.28
C GLY A 318 8.81 -20.72 -10.30
N LEU A 319 7.89 -19.81 -9.99
CA LEU A 319 7.45 -18.73 -10.87
C LEU A 319 8.43 -17.54 -10.83
N THR A 320 8.54 -16.85 -11.96
CA THR A 320 9.37 -15.65 -12.15
C THR A 320 8.55 -14.47 -12.62
N GLY A 321 9.12 -13.28 -12.70
CA GLY A 321 8.45 -12.12 -13.26
C GLY A 321 7.96 -12.33 -14.70
N ALA A 322 8.68 -13.16 -15.48
CA ALA A 322 8.29 -13.49 -16.86
C ALA A 322 7.02 -14.35 -16.96
N ASP A 323 6.60 -14.98 -15.86
CA ASP A 323 5.37 -15.78 -15.79
C ASP A 323 4.14 -14.95 -15.38
N MET A 324 4.33 -13.64 -15.09
CA MET A 324 3.29 -12.75 -14.59
C MET A 324 2.68 -11.91 -15.73
N ASP A 325 1.36 -11.86 -15.77
CA ASP A 325 0.61 -11.00 -16.70
C ASP A 325 0.47 -9.58 -16.13
N ILE A 326 0.41 -9.43 -14.82
CA ILE A 326 0.23 -8.16 -14.13
C ILE A 326 1.21 -8.09 -12.95
N PHE A 327 1.92 -6.96 -12.86
CA PHE A 327 2.77 -6.63 -11.74
C PHE A 327 2.25 -5.37 -11.04
N LEU A 328 2.00 -5.45 -9.74
CA LEU A 328 1.56 -4.33 -8.91
C LEU A 328 2.61 -4.06 -7.83
N ALA A 329 3.32 -2.97 -7.96
CA ALA A 329 4.27 -2.51 -6.96
C ALA A 329 3.60 -1.55 -5.96
N ASN A 330 4.20 -1.39 -4.79
CA ASN A 330 3.91 -0.26 -3.93
C ASN A 330 4.68 0.95 -4.46
N ASP A 331 3.99 1.85 -5.13
CA ASP A 331 4.54 2.97 -5.89
C ASP A 331 4.38 4.33 -5.19
N PHE A 332 4.39 4.35 -3.86
CA PHE A 332 4.31 5.61 -3.11
C PHE A 332 5.46 6.58 -3.45
N TYR A 333 6.53 6.08 -4.08
CA TYR A 333 7.49 6.80 -4.91
C TYR A 333 7.69 6.07 -6.22
N ASN A 334 7.87 6.79 -7.31
CA ASN A 334 8.09 6.20 -8.62
C ASN A 334 9.29 5.25 -8.68
N GLN A 335 10.38 5.55 -7.94
CA GLN A 335 11.53 4.64 -7.95
C GLN A 335 11.22 3.27 -7.31
N SER A 336 10.27 3.19 -6.38
CA SER A 336 9.90 1.90 -5.78
C SER A 336 9.26 0.96 -6.80
N GLU A 337 8.55 1.50 -7.80
CA GLU A 337 7.94 0.72 -8.87
C GLU A 337 9.01 0.06 -9.75
N PHE A 338 9.91 0.86 -10.36
CA PHE A 338 10.91 0.27 -11.26
C PHE A 338 11.90 -0.62 -10.51
N LEU A 339 12.24 -0.26 -9.28
CA LEU A 339 13.10 -1.06 -8.43
C LEU A 339 12.50 -2.44 -8.16
N SER A 340 11.20 -2.47 -7.86
CA SER A 340 10.49 -3.73 -7.63
C SER A 340 10.41 -4.55 -8.91
N ALA A 341 10.21 -3.91 -10.06
CA ALA A 341 10.21 -4.59 -11.35
C ALA A 341 11.57 -5.23 -11.67
N GLU A 342 12.67 -4.47 -11.58
CA GLU A 342 14.02 -5.01 -11.77
C GLU A 342 14.36 -6.17 -10.82
N THR A 343 13.82 -6.12 -9.60
CA THR A 343 14.03 -7.16 -8.59
C THR A 343 13.35 -8.47 -8.96
N CYS A 344 12.22 -8.39 -9.67
CA CYS A 344 11.38 -9.54 -10.01
C CYS A 344 11.72 -10.17 -11.38
N GLU A 345 12.70 -9.65 -12.08
CA GLU A 345 13.26 -10.30 -13.27
C GLU A 345 14.17 -11.48 -12.86
#